data_61d997b0fbb22dd5f01fe148687f7c8e
#
_entry.id   61d997b0fbb22dd5f01fe148687f7c8e
#
_cell.length_a   1.000
_cell.length_b   1.000
_cell.length_c   1.000
_cell.angle_alpha   90.00
_cell.angle_beta   90.00
_cell.angle_gamma   90.00
#
_symmetry.space_group_name_H-M   'P 1'
#
loop_
_entity.id
_entity.type
_entity.pdbx_description
1 polymer ?
#
loop_
_entity_poly.entity_id
_entity_poly.type
_entity_poly.pdbx_seq_one_letter_code
_entity_poly.pdbx_strand_id
1 'polypeptide(L)'
;MRRLRGLLWLVAGVTVLLPSVGAAVPAASGAPAGSIREYPVPAGSRPHDVAPARDGGVWYTAQGSGDLGHLDPATGRTRHIALGDRAAPHGVIVGPDGAPWITAGGLNAIVRVDPATNQVQRFPLPERTGYANLNTAAFDGRGVLWFTGQSGIYGRVTPATGRVEVFEAPRGRGPYGIAATPAGVVYFASLAGNYIARIDSVTGAATVLEPPTARQGARRVWSDSQGRIWVSEWNAGQVGVYDPASGRWREWRLPGARPMAYAVYVDDRDKVWLADWGANALVRFDPEREAFDVFTLPSPDAGVRQILGRPGEVWGAESGVDKLVVIRP
;
A
#
# COMPACT_ATOMS: atom_id res chain seq x y z
N MET A 1 -35.96 -47.06 61.75
CA MET A 1 -35.86 -47.80 60.49
C MET A 1 -36.68 -47.06 59.44
N ARG A 2 -36.10 -46.26 58.59
CA ARG A 2 -36.73 -45.76 57.37
C ARG A 2 -35.62 -45.57 56.32
N ARG A 3 -35.69 -46.34 55.23
CA ARG A 3 -34.76 -46.28 54.10
C ARG A 3 -35.23 -45.16 53.17
N LEU A 4 -34.36 -44.18 52.88
CA LEU A 4 -34.52 -43.21 51.80
C LEU A 4 -33.89 -43.81 50.52
N ARG A 5 -34.67 -43.90 49.46
CA ARG A 5 -34.25 -44.23 48.10
C ARG A 5 -33.82 -42.94 47.42
N GLY A 6 -32.54 -42.87 47.00
CA GLY A 6 -32.06 -41.79 46.15
C GLY A 6 -32.44 -42.02 44.68
N LEU A 7 -33.01 -40.99 44.07
CA LEU A 7 -33.38 -40.96 42.67
C LEU A 7 -32.22 -40.31 41.89
N LEU A 8 -31.50 -41.10 41.06
CA LEU A 8 -30.50 -40.57 40.13
C LEU A 8 -31.23 -39.98 38.91
N TRP A 9 -31.02 -38.70 38.63
CA TRP A 9 -31.38 -38.08 37.35
C TRP A 9 -30.20 -38.16 36.41
N LEU A 10 -30.39 -38.91 35.28
CA LEU A 10 -29.47 -38.87 34.14
C LEU A 10 -29.77 -37.61 33.33
N VAL A 11 -28.85 -36.67 33.27
CA VAL A 11 -28.86 -35.55 32.33
C VAL A 11 -28.20 -35.99 31.07
N ALA A 12 -29.01 -36.24 30.00
CA ALA A 12 -28.49 -36.50 28.65
C ALA A 12 -28.03 -35.15 28.04
N GLY A 13 -26.73 -34.95 28.00
CA GLY A 13 -26.13 -33.79 27.28
C GLY A 13 -26.25 -33.96 25.77
N VAL A 14 -27.05 -33.16 25.12
CA VAL A 14 -27.11 -33.06 23.66
C VAL A 14 -25.94 -32.16 23.21
N THR A 15 -24.90 -32.76 22.67
CA THR A 15 -23.79 -32.04 22.02
C THR A 15 -24.25 -31.59 20.64
N VAL A 16 -24.58 -30.33 20.49
CA VAL A 16 -24.85 -29.73 19.17
C VAL A 16 -23.51 -29.43 18.51
N LEU A 17 -23.13 -30.28 17.56
CA LEU A 17 -22.02 -29.99 16.62
C LEU A 17 -22.49 -28.93 15.64
N LEU A 18 -22.02 -27.68 15.82
CA LEU A 18 -22.16 -26.64 14.80
C LEU A 18 -21.16 -26.96 13.65
N PRO A 19 -21.62 -26.99 12.39
CA PRO A 19 -20.69 -27.13 11.27
C PRO A 19 -19.80 -25.90 11.18
N SER A 20 -18.47 -26.10 11.24
CA SER A 20 -17.50 -25.09 10.88
C SER A 20 -17.65 -24.80 9.38
N VAL A 21 -18.21 -23.64 9.05
CA VAL A 21 -18.17 -23.12 7.68
C VAL A 21 -16.71 -22.73 7.42
N GLY A 22 -15.96 -23.67 6.87
CA GLY A 22 -14.64 -23.37 6.31
C GLY A 22 -14.85 -22.42 5.13
N ALA A 23 -14.29 -21.22 5.22
CA ALA A 23 -14.24 -20.31 4.10
C ALA A 23 -13.51 -21.01 2.95
N ALA A 24 -14.23 -21.27 1.85
CA ALA A 24 -13.63 -21.84 0.65
C ALA A 24 -12.59 -20.85 0.12
N VAL A 25 -11.33 -21.31 -0.04
CA VAL A 25 -10.30 -20.54 -0.75
C VAL A 25 -10.77 -20.46 -2.21
N PRO A 26 -11.01 -19.26 -2.76
CA PRO A 26 -11.40 -19.15 -4.15
C PRO A 26 -10.30 -19.70 -5.05
N ALA A 27 -10.66 -20.56 -5.99
CA ALA A 27 -9.72 -21.15 -6.95
C ALA A 27 -9.15 -20.04 -7.85
N ALA A 28 -7.84 -20.08 -8.10
CA ALA A 28 -7.22 -19.26 -9.13
C ALA A 28 -7.82 -19.66 -10.49
N SER A 29 -8.40 -18.73 -11.22
CA SER A 29 -8.79 -18.94 -12.62
C SER A 29 -7.54 -19.20 -13.45
N GLY A 30 -7.62 -19.97 -14.56
CA GLY A 30 -6.47 -20.31 -15.41
C GLY A 30 -5.63 -19.09 -15.80
N ALA A 31 -4.49 -19.28 -16.48
CA ALA A 31 -3.56 -18.21 -16.80
C ALA A 31 -4.28 -16.95 -17.28
N PRO A 32 -4.16 -15.81 -16.57
CA PRO A 32 -4.94 -14.63 -16.90
C PRO A 32 -4.52 -14.07 -18.26
N ALA A 33 -5.51 -13.57 -19.04
CA ALA A 33 -5.21 -12.82 -20.23
C ALA A 33 -4.48 -11.53 -19.86
N GLY A 34 -3.39 -11.20 -20.58
CA GLY A 34 -2.60 -9.99 -20.37
C GLY A 34 -1.14 -10.19 -20.74
N SER A 35 -0.42 -9.07 -20.90
CA SER A 35 1.02 -9.09 -21.15
C SER A 35 1.79 -8.58 -19.93
N ILE A 36 2.94 -9.23 -19.65
CA ILE A 36 3.88 -8.80 -18.62
C ILE A 36 5.16 -8.36 -19.32
N ARG A 37 5.66 -7.18 -18.98
CA ARG A 37 6.95 -6.69 -19.48
C ARG A 37 7.77 -6.10 -18.34
N GLU A 38 9.04 -6.49 -18.30
CA GLU A 38 10.04 -5.92 -17.39
C GLU A 38 10.94 -4.92 -18.12
N TYR A 39 11.37 -3.89 -17.39
CA TYR A 39 12.31 -2.89 -17.84
C TYR A 39 13.46 -2.80 -16.86
N PRO A 40 14.70 -3.07 -17.27
CA PRO A 40 15.85 -2.91 -16.40
C PRO A 40 16.05 -1.43 -16.05
N VAL A 41 16.42 -1.16 -14.82
CA VAL A 41 16.92 0.13 -14.37
C VAL A 41 18.41 -0.01 -13.99
N PRO A 42 19.17 1.10 -13.84
CA PRO A 42 20.58 1.00 -13.47
C PRO A 42 20.82 0.11 -12.25
N ALA A 43 21.84 -0.73 -12.33
CA ALA A 43 22.20 -1.65 -11.26
C ALA A 43 22.46 -0.92 -9.93
N GLY A 44 21.94 -1.48 -8.83
CA GLY A 44 22.01 -0.87 -7.50
C GLY A 44 20.94 0.20 -7.23
N SER A 45 20.07 0.50 -8.20
CA SER A 45 18.93 1.42 -7.99
C SER A 45 17.99 0.99 -6.89
N ARG A 46 17.74 -0.33 -6.76
CA ARG A 46 16.76 -0.90 -5.82
C ARG A 46 15.45 -0.11 -5.84
N PRO A 47 14.72 -0.12 -6.98
CA PRO A 47 13.51 0.68 -7.11
C PRO A 47 12.49 0.29 -6.04
N HIS A 48 11.87 1.31 -5.38
CA HIS A 48 10.98 1.03 -4.27
C HIS A 48 9.52 1.32 -4.61
N ASP A 49 9.19 2.53 -5.01
CA ASP A 49 7.86 2.94 -5.43
C ASP A 49 7.87 3.43 -6.88
N VAL A 50 6.73 3.32 -7.57
CA VAL A 50 6.51 3.80 -8.94
C VAL A 50 5.33 4.76 -8.98
N ALA A 51 5.33 5.70 -9.93
CA ALA A 51 4.19 6.56 -10.23
C ALA A 51 4.13 6.87 -11.73
N PRO A 52 3.07 6.47 -12.46
CA PRO A 52 2.87 6.87 -13.85
C PRO A 52 2.93 8.38 -14.01
N ALA A 53 3.78 8.85 -14.92
CA ALA A 53 3.98 10.25 -15.21
C ALA A 53 2.97 10.76 -16.26
N ARG A 54 2.72 12.09 -16.30
CA ARG A 54 1.79 12.68 -17.27
C ARG A 54 2.29 12.65 -18.71
N ASP A 55 3.61 12.57 -18.90
CA ASP A 55 4.25 12.48 -20.21
C ASP A 55 4.23 11.07 -20.82
N GLY A 56 3.59 10.11 -20.15
CA GLY A 56 3.55 8.71 -20.57
C GLY A 56 4.69 7.87 -20.00
N GLY A 57 5.67 8.48 -19.35
CA GLY A 57 6.74 7.81 -18.61
C GLY A 57 6.28 7.24 -17.27
N VAL A 58 7.27 6.79 -16.48
CA VAL A 58 7.06 6.28 -15.13
C VAL A 58 8.18 6.79 -14.21
N TRP A 59 7.80 7.53 -13.20
CA TRP A 59 8.68 7.88 -12.10
C TRP A 59 8.91 6.69 -11.18
N TYR A 60 10.10 6.55 -10.63
CA TYR A 60 10.39 5.57 -9.58
C TYR A 60 11.44 6.11 -8.60
N THR A 61 11.32 5.69 -7.36
CA THR A 61 12.34 5.97 -6.35
C THR A 61 13.46 4.95 -6.47
N ALA A 62 14.66 5.41 -6.83
CA ALA A 62 15.87 4.60 -6.84
C ALA A 62 16.49 4.65 -5.44
N GLN A 63 15.93 3.89 -4.49
CA GLN A 63 16.28 3.97 -3.07
C GLN A 63 17.75 3.68 -2.81
N GLY A 64 18.33 2.74 -3.56
CA GLY A 64 19.72 2.34 -3.39
C GLY A 64 20.72 3.40 -3.83
N SER A 65 20.45 4.14 -4.92
CA SER A 65 21.32 5.21 -5.42
C SER A 65 20.99 6.59 -4.85
N GLY A 66 19.81 6.76 -4.23
CA GLY A 66 19.37 8.04 -3.67
C GLY A 66 18.73 8.99 -4.67
N ASP A 67 18.31 8.51 -5.83
CA ASP A 67 17.79 9.29 -6.94
C ASP A 67 16.28 9.14 -7.14
N LEU A 68 15.71 10.08 -7.89
CA LEU A 68 14.45 9.91 -8.60
C LEU A 68 14.76 9.46 -10.02
N GLY A 69 14.30 8.27 -10.39
CA GLY A 69 14.38 7.75 -11.76
C GLY A 69 13.13 8.06 -12.57
N HIS A 70 13.29 8.18 -13.89
CA HIS A 70 12.21 8.29 -14.86
C HIS A 70 12.47 7.33 -16.02
N LEU A 71 11.55 6.39 -16.23
CA LEU A 71 11.56 5.45 -17.35
C LEU A 71 10.68 5.97 -18.48
N ASP A 72 11.21 5.95 -19.70
CA ASP A 72 10.43 6.03 -20.95
C ASP A 72 10.08 4.61 -21.42
N PRO A 73 8.84 4.15 -21.32
CA PRO A 73 8.46 2.78 -21.70
C PRO A 73 8.54 2.50 -23.21
N ALA A 74 8.51 3.53 -24.06
CA ALA A 74 8.60 3.37 -25.51
C ALA A 74 10.03 2.99 -25.94
N THR A 75 11.03 3.57 -25.30
CA THR A 75 12.45 3.35 -25.61
C THR A 75 13.17 2.44 -24.62
N GLY A 76 12.62 2.26 -23.43
CA GLY A 76 13.27 1.56 -22.32
C GLY A 76 14.39 2.37 -21.65
N ARG A 77 14.57 3.65 -22.01
CA ARG A 77 15.60 4.52 -21.43
C ARG A 77 15.18 5.07 -20.08
N THR A 78 16.17 5.20 -19.21
CA THR A 78 15.98 5.83 -17.89
C THR A 78 16.84 7.07 -17.77
N ARG A 79 16.35 8.06 -17.00
CA ARG A 79 17.15 9.21 -16.52
C ARG A 79 17.02 9.29 -15.01
N HIS A 80 18.05 9.80 -14.34
CA HIS A 80 18.09 9.93 -12.89
C HIS A 80 18.30 11.39 -12.49
N ILE A 81 17.65 11.80 -11.41
CA ILE A 81 17.74 13.12 -10.81
C ILE A 81 18.19 12.92 -9.36
N ALA A 82 19.39 13.42 -9.03
CA ALA A 82 19.92 13.32 -7.67
C ALA A 82 19.06 14.14 -6.69
N LEU A 83 18.59 13.50 -5.62
CA LEU A 83 17.78 14.17 -4.59
C LEU A 83 18.65 14.75 -3.46
N GLY A 84 19.91 14.39 -3.42
CA GLY A 84 20.92 14.82 -2.45
C GLY A 84 21.58 13.63 -1.75
N ASP A 85 22.66 13.93 -1.04
CA ASP A 85 23.45 12.91 -0.37
C ASP A 85 22.61 12.09 0.61
N ARG A 86 22.69 10.77 0.48
CA ARG A 86 21.97 9.81 1.33
C ARG A 86 20.45 10.02 1.38
N ALA A 87 19.83 10.49 0.29
CA ALA A 87 18.40 10.81 0.25
C ALA A 87 17.52 9.62 0.61
N ALA A 88 17.90 8.40 0.24
CA ALA A 88 17.15 7.16 0.48
C ALA A 88 15.63 7.34 0.22
N PRO A 89 15.23 7.71 -1.02
CA PRO A 89 13.84 7.95 -1.36
C PRO A 89 13.04 6.66 -1.22
N HIS A 90 11.86 6.76 -0.61
CA HIS A 90 10.99 5.61 -0.38
C HIS A 90 9.75 5.65 -1.28
N GLY A 91 8.83 6.57 -1.04
CA GLY A 91 7.61 6.73 -1.81
C GLY A 91 7.72 7.80 -2.90
N VAL A 92 6.98 7.62 -4.00
CA VAL A 92 6.73 8.64 -5.02
C VAL A 92 5.26 8.65 -5.43
N ILE A 93 4.70 9.86 -5.57
CA ILE A 93 3.37 10.09 -6.11
C ILE A 93 3.39 11.32 -7.03
N VAL A 94 2.57 11.33 -8.08
CA VAL A 94 2.41 12.51 -8.94
C VAL A 94 1.35 13.43 -8.32
N GLY A 95 1.73 14.68 -8.08
CA GLY A 95 0.85 15.68 -7.51
C GLY A 95 -0.15 16.26 -8.50
N PRO A 96 -1.10 17.08 -8.00
CA PRO A 96 -2.06 17.81 -8.84
C PRO A 96 -1.39 18.73 -9.86
N ASP A 97 -0.18 19.21 -9.54
CA ASP A 97 0.68 20.01 -10.41
C ASP A 97 1.42 19.21 -11.50
N GLY A 98 1.30 17.86 -11.49
CA GLY A 98 2.00 16.96 -12.41
C GLY A 98 3.43 16.64 -12.01
N ALA A 99 3.94 17.22 -10.94
CA ALA A 99 5.27 16.95 -10.45
C ALA A 99 5.32 15.68 -9.59
N PRO A 100 6.43 14.92 -9.60
CA PRO A 100 6.67 13.86 -8.64
C PRO A 100 7.00 14.45 -7.25
N TRP A 101 6.34 13.88 -6.23
CA TRP A 101 6.54 14.17 -4.82
C TRP A 101 7.06 12.93 -4.12
N ILE A 102 8.14 13.06 -3.38
CA ILE A 102 8.94 11.95 -2.86
C ILE A 102 9.05 12.04 -1.34
N THR A 103 8.93 10.92 -0.66
CA THR A 103 9.30 10.78 0.74
C THR A 103 10.79 10.40 0.82
N ALA A 104 11.66 11.34 1.12
CA ALA A 104 13.11 11.13 1.19
C ALA A 104 13.52 10.81 2.64
N GLY A 105 13.52 9.51 2.98
CA GLY A 105 13.72 9.04 4.35
C GLY A 105 15.08 9.42 4.93
N GLY A 106 16.15 9.37 4.13
CA GLY A 106 17.49 9.74 4.56
C GLY A 106 17.69 11.24 4.77
N LEU A 107 16.90 12.08 4.08
CA LEU A 107 16.89 13.54 4.27
C LEU A 107 15.92 13.97 5.36
N ASN A 108 15.07 13.07 5.84
CA ASN A 108 13.95 13.38 6.73
C ASN A 108 13.08 14.54 6.19
N ALA A 109 12.77 14.48 4.89
CA ALA A 109 12.08 15.53 4.15
C ALA A 109 11.14 14.98 3.09
N ILE A 110 10.11 15.76 2.78
CA ILE A 110 9.36 15.58 1.53
C ILE A 110 10.09 16.37 0.44
N VAL A 111 10.16 15.80 -0.75
CA VAL A 111 10.85 16.39 -1.90
C VAL A 111 9.90 16.50 -3.07
N ARG A 112 9.87 17.64 -3.74
CA ARG A 112 9.22 17.85 -5.02
C ARG A 112 10.27 18.05 -6.10
N VAL A 113 10.10 17.43 -7.24
CA VAL A 113 10.98 17.65 -8.40
C VAL A 113 10.17 18.27 -9.52
N ASP A 114 10.63 19.37 -10.07
CA ASP A 114 10.02 19.97 -11.25
C ASP A 114 10.36 19.11 -12.48
N PRO A 115 9.35 18.55 -13.20
CA PRO A 115 9.60 17.61 -14.29
C PRO A 115 10.23 18.27 -15.55
N ALA A 116 10.09 19.59 -15.72
CA ALA A 116 10.62 20.32 -16.87
C ALA A 116 12.07 20.79 -16.62
N THR A 117 12.39 21.24 -15.42
CA THR A 117 13.70 21.83 -15.09
C THR A 117 14.61 20.92 -14.27
N ASN A 118 14.06 19.83 -13.72
CA ASN A 118 14.71 18.95 -12.74
C ASN A 118 15.09 19.65 -11.42
N GLN A 119 14.53 20.82 -11.14
CA GLN A 119 14.77 21.50 -9.87
C GLN A 119 14.20 20.71 -8.71
N VAL A 120 15.02 20.51 -7.67
CA VAL A 120 14.69 19.77 -6.46
C VAL A 120 14.33 20.75 -5.34
N GLN A 121 13.07 20.74 -4.92
CA GLN A 121 12.57 21.49 -3.78
C GLN A 121 12.39 20.56 -2.58
N ARG A 122 12.90 20.97 -1.41
CA ARG A 122 12.84 20.18 -0.17
C ARG A 122 11.94 20.84 0.86
N PHE A 123 11.16 20.02 1.55
CA PHE A 123 10.33 20.39 2.69
C PHE A 123 10.79 19.56 3.90
N PRO A 124 11.80 20.04 4.66
CA PRO A 124 12.34 19.30 5.80
C PRO A 124 11.29 19.17 6.90
N LEU A 125 11.27 18.04 7.57
CA LEU A 125 10.47 17.85 8.79
C LEU A 125 11.07 18.73 9.92
N PRO A 126 10.23 19.17 10.88
CA PRO A 126 10.72 19.88 12.06
C PRO A 126 11.79 19.06 12.79
N GLU A 127 12.88 19.68 13.24
CA GLU A 127 14.00 19.02 13.90
C GLU A 127 13.59 18.15 15.09
N ARG A 128 12.58 18.60 15.86
CA ARG A 128 12.01 17.85 16.98
C ARG A 128 11.43 16.49 16.61
N THR A 129 11.14 16.24 15.33
CA THR A 129 10.59 14.97 14.86
C THR A 129 11.59 13.83 14.99
N GLY A 130 12.92 14.13 15.00
CA GLY A 130 13.95 13.12 14.89
C GLY A 130 13.85 12.34 13.56
N TYR A 131 14.42 11.15 13.51
CA TYR A 131 14.37 10.30 12.31
C TYR A 131 12.98 9.67 12.15
N ALA A 132 12.23 10.15 11.16
CA ALA A 132 10.86 9.75 10.93
C ALA A 132 10.71 8.38 10.24
N ASN A 133 11.75 7.90 9.53
CA ASN A 133 11.66 6.72 8.66
C ASN A 133 10.47 6.84 7.69
N LEU A 134 10.49 7.91 6.88
CA LEU A 134 9.40 8.27 5.97
C LEU A 134 9.07 7.14 5.00
N ASN A 135 7.77 6.96 4.73
CA ASN A 135 7.28 5.86 3.91
C ASN A 135 6.52 6.36 2.67
N THR A 136 5.23 6.57 2.75
CA THR A 136 4.35 6.84 1.59
C THR A 136 3.69 8.21 1.73
N ALA A 137 3.22 8.78 0.63
CA ALA A 137 2.48 10.03 0.61
C ALA A 137 1.24 9.94 -0.28
N ALA A 138 0.25 10.78 0.01
CA ALA A 138 -0.98 10.94 -0.79
C ALA A 138 -1.49 12.38 -0.68
N PHE A 139 -2.08 12.89 -1.75
CA PHE A 139 -2.76 14.19 -1.73
C PHE A 139 -4.22 14.06 -1.29
N ASP A 140 -4.68 14.95 -0.42
CA ASP A 140 -6.11 15.08 -0.12
C ASP A 140 -6.84 15.91 -1.20
N GLY A 141 -8.17 16.01 -1.09
CA GLY A 141 -9.01 16.74 -2.05
C GLY A 141 -8.76 18.26 -2.10
N ARG A 142 -7.93 18.81 -1.19
CA ARG A 142 -7.55 20.22 -1.13
C ARG A 142 -6.12 20.48 -1.64
N GLY A 143 -5.45 19.42 -2.13
CA GLY A 143 -4.06 19.50 -2.60
C GLY A 143 -3.01 19.58 -1.49
N VAL A 144 -3.36 19.20 -0.27
CA VAL A 144 -2.41 19.03 0.83
C VAL A 144 -1.81 17.62 0.73
N LEU A 145 -0.49 17.53 0.77
CA LEU A 145 0.21 16.25 0.76
C LEU A 145 0.30 15.69 2.18
N TRP A 146 -0.28 14.53 2.41
CA TRP A 146 -0.14 13.76 3.63
C TRP A 146 0.90 12.67 3.48
N PHE A 147 1.65 12.37 4.55
CA PHE A 147 2.70 11.37 4.55
C PHE A 147 2.75 10.57 5.84
N THR A 148 3.39 9.40 5.78
CA THR A 148 3.61 8.51 6.93
C THR A 148 5.10 8.36 7.23
N GLY A 149 5.42 8.09 8.51
CA GLY A 149 6.75 7.73 8.97
C GLY A 149 6.69 6.58 9.97
N GLN A 150 7.42 5.52 9.69
CA GLN A 150 7.36 4.26 10.44
C GLN A 150 7.83 4.40 11.90
N SER A 151 8.55 5.48 12.23
CA SER A 151 8.98 5.76 13.61
C SER A 151 7.84 6.13 14.54
N GLY A 152 6.59 6.24 14.02
CA GLY A 152 5.40 6.50 14.82
C GLY A 152 4.76 7.84 14.54
N ILE A 153 4.95 8.38 13.35
CA ILE A 153 4.39 9.68 12.96
C ILE A 153 3.64 9.60 11.63
N TYR A 154 2.79 10.57 11.41
CA TYR A 154 2.28 10.98 10.12
C TYR A 154 2.28 12.51 10.07
N GLY A 155 2.09 13.08 8.90
CA GLY A 155 2.15 14.53 8.78
C GLY A 155 1.60 15.03 7.47
N ARG A 156 1.66 16.35 7.28
CA ARG A 156 1.24 16.99 6.04
C ARG A 156 2.18 18.11 5.62
N VAL A 157 2.25 18.32 4.33
CA VAL A 157 2.87 19.49 3.68
C VAL A 157 1.77 20.25 2.97
N THR A 158 1.69 21.55 3.21
CA THR A 158 0.86 22.47 2.43
C THR A 158 1.72 23.05 1.30
N PRO A 159 1.61 22.58 0.04
CA PRO A 159 2.52 22.99 -1.03
C PRO A 159 2.60 24.49 -1.27
N ALA A 160 1.45 25.19 -1.18
CA ALA A 160 1.37 26.62 -1.41
C ALA A 160 2.19 27.48 -0.44
N THR A 161 2.39 27.01 0.80
CA THR A 161 3.11 27.74 1.86
C THR A 161 4.44 27.10 2.26
N GLY A 162 4.67 25.86 1.86
CA GLY A 162 5.81 25.07 2.32
C GLY A 162 5.70 24.60 3.77
N ARG A 163 4.54 24.84 4.45
CA ARG A 163 4.37 24.47 5.86
C ARG A 163 4.29 22.97 6.01
N VAL A 164 5.13 22.43 6.94
CA VAL A 164 5.14 21.02 7.33
C VAL A 164 4.61 20.90 8.75
N GLU A 165 3.65 19.99 8.95
CA GLU A 165 3.10 19.64 10.26
C GLU A 165 3.22 18.15 10.49
N VAL A 166 3.58 17.76 11.72
CA VAL A 166 3.80 16.36 12.10
C VAL A 166 2.94 16.03 13.32
N PHE A 167 2.30 14.86 13.29
CA PHE A 167 1.42 14.33 14.31
C PHE A 167 1.95 12.96 14.79
N GLU A 168 1.73 12.65 16.06
CA GLU A 168 2.02 11.32 16.60
C GLU A 168 0.92 10.32 16.18
N ALA A 169 1.34 9.13 15.79
CA ALA A 169 0.41 8.07 15.44
C ALA A 169 -0.26 7.49 16.72
N PRO A 170 -1.55 7.12 16.68
CA PRO A 170 -2.32 6.70 17.85
C PRO A 170 -1.69 5.55 18.66
N ARG A 171 -0.94 4.67 18.00
CA ARG A 171 -0.28 3.50 18.63
C ARG A 171 1.23 3.47 18.38
N GLY A 172 1.85 4.63 18.18
CA GLY A 172 3.30 4.75 17.97
C GLY A 172 3.76 4.15 16.65
N ARG A 173 4.86 3.37 16.68
CA ARG A 173 5.55 2.85 15.48
C ARG A 173 4.63 2.04 14.56
N GLY A 174 4.84 2.25 13.26
CA GLY A 174 4.21 1.41 12.24
C GLY A 174 3.46 2.07 11.10
N PRO A 175 3.15 3.40 11.11
CA PRO A 175 2.50 4.02 9.95
C PRO A 175 3.28 3.73 8.67
N TYR A 176 2.56 3.24 7.64
CA TYR A 176 3.19 2.74 6.41
C TYR A 176 2.50 3.30 5.17
N GLY A 177 1.56 2.59 4.55
CA GLY A 177 0.83 3.06 3.38
C GLY A 177 -0.20 4.15 3.72
N ILE A 178 -0.43 5.07 2.80
CA ILE A 178 -1.41 6.15 2.92
C ILE A 178 -2.07 6.38 1.56
N ALA A 179 -3.36 6.64 1.56
CA ALA A 179 -4.13 6.95 0.36
C ALA A 179 -5.29 7.89 0.67
N ALA A 180 -5.79 8.56 -0.37
CA ALA A 180 -6.99 9.37 -0.29
C ALA A 180 -8.12 8.72 -1.10
N THR A 181 -9.36 8.87 -0.63
CA THR A 181 -10.55 8.51 -1.39
C THR A 181 -10.81 9.51 -2.52
N PRO A 182 -11.68 9.22 -3.51
CA PRO A 182 -12.11 10.19 -4.51
C PRO A 182 -12.71 11.48 -3.89
N ALA A 183 -13.30 11.38 -2.69
CA ALA A 183 -13.78 12.53 -1.93
C ALA A 183 -12.68 13.27 -1.15
N GLY A 184 -11.42 12.85 -1.28
CA GLY A 184 -10.27 13.49 -0.63
C GLY A 184 -10.08 13.15 0.85
N VAL A 185 -10.79 12.14 1.38
CA VAL A 185 -10.61 11.67 2.76
C VAL A 185 -9.38 10.78 2.84
N VAL A 186 -8.47 11.06 3.76
CA VAL A 186 -7.18 10.38 3.87
C VAL A 186 -7.23 9.25 4.89
N TYR A 187 -6.67 8.11 4.51
CA TYR A 187 -6.48 6.94 5.39
C TYR A 187 -5.03 6.46 5.33
N PHE A 188 -4.50 5.98 6.44
CA PHE A 188 -3.21 5.30 6.47
C PHE A 188 -3.30 3.93 7.15
N ALA A 189 -2.41 3.03 6.76
CA ALA A 189 -2.20 1.74 7.42
C ALA A 189 -1.03 1.82 8.40
N SER A 190 -1.11 1.07 9.50
CA SER A 190 -0.05 0.90 10.47
C SER A 190 0.35 -0.56 10.57
N LEU A 191 1.49 -0.90 9.97
CA LEU A 191 1.99 -2.28 9.88
C LEU A 191 2.24 -2.88 11.27
N ALA A 192 3.00 -2.20 12.11
CA ALA A 192 3.28 -2.67 13.47
C ALA A 192 2.10 -2.47 14.43
N GLY A 193 1.25 -1.47 14.16
CA GLY A 193 0.07 -1.18 14.96
C GLY A 193 -1.13 -2.08 14.64
N ASN A 194 -1.13 -2.76 13.48
CA ASN A 194 -2.21 -3.64 13.01
C ASN A 194 -3.58 -2.93 12.92
N TYR A 195 -3.61 -1.74 12.33
CA TYR A 195 -4.83 -0.98 12.13
C TYR A 195 -4.73 -0.12 10.86
N ILE A 196 -5.86 0.38 10.40
CA ILE A 196 -5.90 1.56 9.54
C ILE A 196 -6.43 2.74 10.34
N ALA A 197 -6.14 3.97 9.88
CA ALA A 197 -6.70 5.16 10.52
C ALA A 197 -7.21 6.14 9.49
N ARG A 198 -8.36 6.76 9.79
CA ARG A 198 -8.91 7.90 9.07
C ARG A 198 -8.36 9.19 9.66
N ILE A 199 -7.87 10.09 8.82
CA ILE A 199 -7.39 11.40 9.24
C ILE A 199 -8.49 12.45 9.07
N ASP A 200 -8.73 13.23 10.12
CA ASP A 200 -9.45 14.51 10.00
C ASP A 200 -8.52 15.54 9.37
N SER A 201 -8.79 15.94 8.15
CA SER A 201 -7.89 16.81 7.38
C SER A 201 -7.84 18.27 7.88
N VAL A 202 -8.74 18.67 8.79
CA VAL A 202 -8.73 19.99 9.43
C VAL A 202 -7.83 19.98 10.65
N THR A 203 -8.13 19.10 11.60
CA THR A 203 -7.43 19.03 12.89
C THR A 203 -6.14 18.22 12.84
N GLY A 204 -6.01 17.32 11.88
CA GLY A 204 -4.95 16.33 11.82
C GLY A 204 -5.18 15.10 12.69
N ALA A 205 -6.26 15.03 13.46
CA ALA A 205 -6.54 13.90 14.35
C ALA A 205 -6.80 12.60 13.56
N ALA A 206 -6.27 11.47 14.07
CA ALA A 206 -6.47 10.16 13.46
C ALA A 206 -7.42 9.30 14.30
N THR A 207 -8.42 8.72 13.64
CA THR A 207 -9.36 7.75 14.23
C THR A 207 -8.97 6.34 13.79
N VAL A 208 -8.68 5.47 14.76
CA VAL A 208 -8.30 4.07 14.53
C VAL A 208 -9.51 3.24 14.10
N LEU A 209 -9.30 2.40 13.08
CA LEU A 209 -10.26 1.41 12.56
C LEU A 209 -9.54 0.05 12.55
N GLU A 210 -10.10 -0.92 13.23
CA GLU A 210 -9.46 -2.23 13.40
C GLU A 210 -10.01 -3.25 12.41
N PRO A 211 -9.15 -3.84 11.55
CA PRO A 211 -9.55 -5.01 10.77
C PRO A 211 -9.91 -6.19 11.68
N PRO A 212 -10.82 -7.09 11.24
CA PRO A 212 -11.29 -8.23 12.04
C PRO A 212 -10.19 -9.22 12.40
N THR A 213 -9.27 -9.49 11.47
CA THR A 213 -8.16 -10.42 11.70
C THR A 213 -7.11 -9.80 12.63
N ALA A 214 -6.88 -10.42 13.77
CA ALA A 214 -5.87 -9.96 14.72
C ALA A 214 -4.45 -10.08 14.15
N ARG A 215 -3.60 -9.07 14.40
CA ARG A 215 -2.18 -9.04 13.97
C ARG A 215 -1.98 -9.27 12.48
N GLN A 216 -2.94 -8.85 11.66
CA GLN A 216 -2.97 -9.04 10.22
C GLN A 216 -1.82 -8.33 9.48
N GLY A 217 -1.22 -7.30 10.08
CA GLY A 217 -0.13 -6.54 9.48
C GLY A 217 -0.61 -5.62 8.37
N ALA A 218 -1.57 -4.70 8.67
CA ALA A 218 -2.06 -3.70 7.73
C ALA A 218 -0.89 -2.86 7.19
N ARG A 219 -0.55 -3.07 5.91
CA ARG A 219 0.69 -2.52 5.35
C ARG A 219 0.44 -1.34 4.43
N ARG A 220 -0.36 -1.51 3.38
CA ARG A 220 -0.71 -0.43 2.47
C ARG A 220 -2.22 -0.32 2.33
N VAL A 221 -2.69 0.86 1.96
CA VAL A 221 -4.10 1.15 1.70
C VAL A 221 -4.25 1.80 0.34
N TRP A 222 -5.40 1.57 -0.28
CA TRP A 222 -5.86 2.28 -1.47
C TRP A 222 -7.37 2.42 -1.44
N SER A 223 -7.92 3.38 -2.21
CA SER A 223 -9.37 3.55 -2.31
C SER A 223 -9.88 3.12 -3.68
N ASP A 224 -11.07 2.56 -3.73
CA ASP A 224 -11.82 2.36 -4.97
C ASP A 224 -12.69 3.59 -5.32
N SER A 225 -13.41 3.50 -6.45
CA SER A 225 -14.28 4.57 -6.94
C SER A 225 -15.44 4.90 -5.99
N GLN A 226 -15.85 3.96 -5.14
CA GLN A 226 -16.91 4.12 -4.15
C GLN A 226 -16.41 4.68 -2.81
N GLY A 227 -15.11 4.90 -2.67
CA GLY A 227 -14.48 5.39 -1.44
C GLY A 227 -14.29 4.31 -0.36
N ARG A 228 -14.42 3.03 -0.71
CA ARG A 228 -14.04 1.93 0.19
C ARG A 228 -12.53 1.85 0.28
N ILE A 229 -12.01 1.40 1.41
CA ILE A 229 -10.56 1.35 1.69
C ILE A 229 -10.09 -0.09 1.64
N TRP A 230 -9.29 -0.40 0.64
CA TRP A 230 -8.62 -1.68 0.46
C TRP A 230 -7.29 -1.70 1.19
N VAL A 231 -6.99 -2.80 1.86
CA VAL A 231 -5.82 -2.95 2.73
C VAL A 231 -5.07 -4.21 2.36
N SER A 232 -3.77 -4.11 2.12
CA SER A 232 -2.90 -5.29 2.07
C SER A 232 -2.50 -5.69 3.48
N GLU A 233 -2.71 -6.94 3.83
CA GLU A 233 -2.50 -7.48 5.17
C GLU A 233 -1.36 -8.50 5.14
N TRP A 234 -0.16 -7.99 5.36
CA TRP A 234 1.10 -8.69 5.15
C TRP A 234 1.24 -9.99 5.94
N ASN A 235 0.96 -9.94 7.24
CA ASN A 235 1.15 -11.09 8.11
C ASN A 235 0.11 -12.19 7.89
N ALA A 236 -1.13 -11.79 7.56
CA ALA A 236 -2.23 -12.71 7.30
C ALA A 236 -2.22 -13.23 5.85
N GLY A 237 -1.49 -12.57 4.94
CA GLY A 237 -1.46 -12.92 3.53
C GLY A 237 -2.82 -12.77 2.87
N GLN A 238 -3.49 -11.66 3.15
CA GLN A 238 -4.86 -11.41 2.69
C GLN A 238 -5.07 -9.97 2.26
N VAL A 239 -6.18 -9.69 1.60
CA VAL A 239 -6.68 -8.36 1.32
C VAL A 239 -7.93 -8.10 2.12
N GLY A 240 -8.01 -6.97 2.78
CA GLY A 240 -9.19 -6.48 3.47
C GLY A 240 -9.82 -5.30 2.75
N VAL A 241 -11.12 -5.09 2.96
CA VAL A 241 -11.83 -3.87 2.58
C VAL A 241 -12.65 -3.35 3.76
N TYR A 242 -12.50 -2.05 4.02
CA TYR A 242 -13.35 -1.29 4.93
C TYR A 242 -14.32 -0.42 4.12
N ASP A 243 -15.59 -0.52 4.41
CA ASP A 243 -16.62 0.34 3.84
C ASP A 243 -17.00 1.44 4.85
N PRO A 244 -16.61 2.71 4.60
CA PRO A 244 -16.90 3.80 5.52
C PRO A 244 -18.40 4.14 5.65
N ALA A 245 -19.23 3.80 4.66
CA ALA A 245 -20.65 4.08 4.69
C ALA A 245 -21.41 3.14 5.65
N SER A 246 -21.00 1.88 5.71
CA SER A 246 -21.62 0.87 6.57
C SER A 246 -20.82 0.54 7.83
N GLY A 247 -19.55 0.94 7.90
CA GLY A 247 -18.61 0.56 8.95
C GLY A 247 -18.18 -0.91 8.90
N ARG A 248 -18.46 -1.60 7.81
CA ARG A 248 -18.23 -3.05 7.69
C ARG A 248 -16.88 -3.37 7.09
N TRP A 249 -16.34 -4.53 7.50
CA TRP A 249 -15.15 -5.15 6.95
C TRP A 249 -15.48 -6.44 6.22
N ARG A 250 -14.65 -6.74 5.18
CA ARG A 250 -14.57 -8.05 4.53
C ARG A 250 -13.10 -8.35 4.23
N GLU A 251 -12.72 -9.61 4.26
CA GLU A 251 -11.34 -10.05 4.08
C GLU A 251 -11.31 -11.31 3.22
N TRP A 252 -10.29 -11.43 2.36
CA TRP A 252 -10.03 -12.60 1.50
C TRP A 252 -8.55 -12.96 1.53
N ARG A 253 -8.27 -14.22 1.82
CA ARG A 253 -6.91 -14.75 1.75
C ARG A 253 -6.45 -14.83 0.29
N LEU A 254 -5.22 -14.41 -0.01
CA LEU A 254 -4.60 -14.56 -1.32
C LEU A 254 -4.38 -16.07 -1.62
N PRO A 255 -4.36 -16.46 -2.92
CA PRO A 255 -4.04 -17.82 -3.32
C PRO A 255 -2.63 -18.25 -2.89
N GLY A 256 -2.42 -19.56 -2.78
CA GLY A 256 -1.10 -20.12 -2.47
C GLY A 256 -0.92 -20.53 -1.01
N ALA A 257 0.21 -21.19 -0.74
CA ALA A 257 0.48 -21.80 0.56
C ALA A 257 0.90 -20.77 1.63
N ARG A 258 1.68 -19.76 1.24
CA ARG A 258 2.22 -18.73 2.15
C ARG A 258 2.18 -17.36 1.49
N PRO A 259 1.00 -16.82 1.22
CA PRO A 259 0.88 -15.49 0.60
C PRO A 259 1.42 -14.40 1.53
N MET A 260 2.00 -13.36 0.95
CA MET A 260 2.58 -12.21 1.64
C MET A 260 2.16 -10.93 0.92
N ALA A 261 1.00 -10.37 1.28
CA ALA A 261 0.40 -9.21 0.62
C ALA A 261 1.14 -7.91 0.97
N TYR A 262 2.05 -7.45 0.08
CA TYR A 262 2.86 -6.26 0.32
C TYR A 262 2.15 -4.96 -0.08
N ALA A 263 1.85 -4.81 -1.37
CA ALA A 263 1.22 -3.62 -1.95
C ALA A 263 -0.27 -3.86 -2.20
N VAL A 264 -1.03 -2.77 -2.29
CA VAL A 264 -2.40 -2.76 -2.81
C VAL A 264 -2.60 -1.51 -3.66
N TYR A 265 -3.29 -1.67 -4.77
CA TYR A 265 -3.72 -0.63 -5.69
C TYR A 265 -5.07 -1.02 -6.27
N VAL A 266 -5.94 -0.06 -6.55
CA VAL A 266 -7.22 -0.30 -7.25
C VAL A 266 -7.17 0.42 -8.58
N ASP A 267 -7.45 -0.29 -9.67
CA ASP A 267 -7.44 0.25 -11.02
C ASP A 267 -8.73 1.00 -11.37
N ASP A 268 -8.77 1.59 -12.57
CA ASP A 268 -9.91 2.34 -13.11
C ASP A 268 -11.18 1.51 -13.38
N ARG A 269 -11.10 0.19 -13.20
CA ARG A 269 -12.22 -0.77 -13.29
C ARG A 269 -12.60 -1.34 -11.93
N ASP A 270 -12.13 -0.73 -10.85
CA ASP A 270 -12.30 -1.20 -9.46
C ASP A 270 -11.77 -2.63 -9.22
N LYS A 271 -10.79 -3.10 -10.01
CA LYS A 271 -10.08 -4.33 -9.72
C LYS A 271 -8.92 -4.05 -8.77
N VAL A 272 -8.76 -4.91 -7.78
CA VAL A 272 -7.78 -4.73 -6.70
C VAL A 272 -6.51 -5.50 -7.03
N TRP A 273 -5.40 -4.80 -7.11
CA TRP A 273 -4.09 -5.37 -7.40
C TRP A 273 -3.24 -5.44 -6.14
N LEU A 274 -2.54 -6.55 -5.96
CA LEU A 274 -1.66 -6.80 -4.83
C LEU A 274 -0.30 -7.32 -5.32
N ALA A 275 0.76 -6.96 -4.60
CA ALA A 275 2.05 -7.64 -4.75
C ALA A 275 2.12 -8.77 -3.73
N ASP A 276 2.21 -10.02 -4.20
CA ASP A 276 2.40 -11.19 -3.34
C ASP A 276 3.86 -11.68 -3.41
N TRP A 277 4.59 -11.44 -2.33
CA TRP A 277 5.98 -11.87 -2.24
C TRP A 277 6.12 -13.38 -2.06
N GLY A 278 5.13 -14.02 -1.44
CA GLY A 278 5.13 -15.46 -1.24
C GLY A 278 5.01 -16.26 -2.53
N ALA A 279 4.32 -15.69 -3.53
CA ALA A 279 4.12 -16.28 -4.86
C ALA A 279 5.06 -15.70 -5.93
N ASN A 280 5.85 -14.66 -5.62
CA ASN A 280 6.59 -13.86 -6.61
C ASN A 280 5.69 -13.40 -7.77
N ALA A 281 4.57 -12.77 -7.44
CA ALA A 281 3.51 -12.44 -8.39
C ALA A 281 2.87 -11.09 -8.10
N LEU A 282 2.23 -10.50 -9.13
CA LEU A 282 1.13 -9.57 -8.92
C LEU A 282 -0.18 -10.34 -8.99
N VAL A 283 -1.09 -10.02 -8.09
CA VAL A 283 -2.38 -10.70 -7.96
C VAL A 283 -3.48 -9.68 -8.17
N ARG A 284 -4.44 -9.98 -9.07
CA ARG A 284 -5.63 -9.18 -9.29
C ARG A 284 -6.83 -9.85 -8.60
N PHE A 285 -7.51 -9.13 -7.75
CA PHE A 285 -8.77 -9.55 -7.14
C PHE A 285 -9.95 -8.83 -7.80
N ASP A 286 -10.95 -9.59 -8.20
CA ASP A 286 -12.23 -9.10 -8.70
C ASP A 286 -13.26 -9.10 -7.57
N PRO A 287 -13.65 -7.94 -7.01
CA PRO A 287 -14.57 -7.88 -5.87
C PRO A 287 -15.99 -8.34 -6.18
N GLU A 288 -16.42 -8.29 -7.45
CA GLU A 288 -17.76 -8.73 -7.86
C GLU A 288 -17.87 -10.25 -7.94
N ARG A 289 -16.79 -10.89 -8.41
CA ARG A 289 -16.71 -12.34 -8.56
C ARG A 289 -16.06 -13.03 -7.36
N GLU A 290 -15.44 -12.26 -6.47
CA GLU A 290 -14.60 -12.74 -5.36
C GLU A 290 -13.54 -13.75 -5.84
N ALA A 291 -12.91 -13.47 -6.97
CA ALA A 291 -11.97 -14.35 -7.63
C ALA A 291 -10.61 -13.67 -7.82
N PHE A 292 -9.55 -14.48 -7.79
CA PHE A 292 -8.18 -14.03 -7.98
C PHE A 292 -7.61 -14.51 -9.32
N ASP A 293 -6.90 -13.60 -10.00
CA ASP A 293 -5.99 -13.91 -11.10
C ASP A 293 -4.54 -13.71 -10.63
N VAL A 294 -3.65 -14.65 -10.95
CA VAL A 294 -2.24 -14.60 -10.54
C VAL A 294 -1.35 -14.39 -11.74
N PHE A 295 -0.56 -13.32 -11.71
CA PHE A 295 0.43 -12.96 -12.73
C PHE A 295 1.83 -13.23 -12.17
N THR A 296 2.37 -14.41 -12.42
CA THR A 296 3.73 -14.78 -12.00
C THR A 296 4.75 -13.89 -12.68
N LEU A 297 5.67 -13.31 -11.92
CA LEU A 297 6.70 -12.42 -12.45
C LEU A 297 7.81 -13.22 -13.15
N PRO A 298 8.32 -12.71 -14.31
CA PRO A 298 9.38 -13.41 -15.07
C PRO A 298 10.69 -13.53 -14.30
N SER A 299 11.09 -12.48 -13.56
CA SER A 299 12.29 -12.51 -12.73
C SER A 299 12.01 -13.21 -11.39
N PRO A 300 12.84 -14.16 -10.96
CA PRO A 300 12.73 -14.72 -9.61
C PRO A 300 13.10 -13.67 -8.57
N ASP A 301 12.53 -13.78 -7.37
CA ASP A 301 12.81 -12.91 -6.23
C ASP A 301 12.66 -11.41 -6.55
N ALA A 302 11.72 -11.08 -7.42
CA ALA A 302 11.48 -9.72 -7.89
C ALA A 302 11.22 -8.72 -6.75
N GLY A 303 10.54 -9.14 -5.68
CA GLY A 303 10.32 -8.36 -4.47
C GLY A 303 9.61 -7.04 -4.75
N VAL A 304 8.46 -7.07 -5.45
CA VAL A 304 7.69 -5.87 -5.80
C VAL A 304 7.19 -5.17 -4.55
N ARG A 305 7.63 -3.91 -4.34
CA ARG A 305 7.35 -3.16 -3.10
C ARG A 305 6.12 -2.28 -3.18
N GLN A 306 5.87 -1.68 -4.34
CA GLN A 306 4.69 -0.83 -4.51
C GLN A 306 4.22 -0.92 -5.96
N ILE A 307 2.93 -0.78 -6.13
CA ILE A 307 2.26 -0.78 -7.43
C ILE A 307 1.37 0.45 -7.56
N LEU A 308 1.43 1.08 -8.70
CA LEU A 308 0.48 2.11 -9.14
C LEU A 308 0.21 1.92 -10.64
N GLY A 309 -0.92 2.41 -11.10
CA GLY A 309 -1.31 2.26 -12.49
C GLY A 309 -1.87 3.54 -13.12
N ARG A 310 -2.18 3.39 -14.39
CA ARG A 310 -3.00 4.28 -15.21
C ARG A 310 -3.92 3.41 -16.06
N PRO A 311 -4.96 3.94 -16.72
CA PRO A 311 -5.88 3.12 -17.51
C PRO A 311 -5.15 2.12 -18.43
N GLY A 312 -5.45 0.83 -18.26
CA GLY A 312 -4.86 -0.27 -19.01
C GLY A 312 -3.44 -0.69 -18.60
N GLU A 313 -2.84 -0.12 -17.57
CA GLU A 313 -1.49 -0.47 -17.11
C GLU A 313 -1.39 -0.50 -15.57
N VAL A 314 -0.75 -1.54 -15.05
CA VAL A 314 -0.37 -1.65 -13.65
C VAL A 314 1.15 -1.81 -13.56
N TRP A 315 1.82 -0.86 -12.94
CA TRP A 315 3.27 -0.80 -12.79
C TRP A 315 3.70 -1.23 -11.39
N GLY A 316 4.85 -1.89 -11.30
CA GLY A 316 5.46 -2.30 -10.04
C GLY A 316 6.98 -2.06 -10.02
N ALA A 317 7.51 -1.83 -8.83
CA ALA A 317 8.94 -1.67 -8.58
C ALA A 317 9.54 -2.99 -8.06
N GLU A 318 10.33 -3.67 -8.90
CA GLU A 318 11.00 -4.94 -8.59
C GLU A 318 12.34 -4.68 -7.89
N SER A 319 12.28 -4.41 -6.59
CA SER A 319 13.42 -3.99 -5.77
C SER A 319 14.53 -5.05 -5.66
N GLY A 320 14.18 -6.32 -5.81
CA GLY A 320 15.13 -7.44 -5.70
C GLY A 320 16.04 -7.60 -6.91
N VAL A 321 15.64 -7.07 -8.08
CA VAL A 321 16.29 -7.36 -9.38
C VAL A 321 16.58 -6.11 -10.22
N ASP A 322 16.47 -4.91 -9.63
CA ASP A 322 16.68 -3.64 -10.33
C ASP A 322 15.87 -3.51 -11.63
N LYS A 323 14.55 -3.74 -11.53
CA LYS A 323 13.63 -3.62 -12.66
C LYS A 323 12.35 -2.89 -12.28
N LEU A 324 11.63 -2.41 -13.29
CA LEU A 324 10.21 -2.08 -13.21
C LEU A 324 9.42 -3.09 -14.03
N VAL A 325 8.26 -3.49 -13.56
CA VAL A 325 7.35 -4.37 -14.28
C VAL A 325 6.06 -3.64 -14.64
N VAL A 326 5.50 -3.94 -15.81
CA VAL A 326 4.15 -3.53 -16.18
C VAL A 326 3.31 -4.74 -16.57
N ILE A 327 2.09 -4.77 -16.08
CA ILE A 327 1.04 -5.69 -16.55
C ILE A 327 0.00 -4.86 -17.31
N ARG A 328 -0.37 -5.36 -18.50
CA ARG A 328 -1.49 -4.88 -19.32
C ARG A 328 -2.53 -5.99 -19.37
N PRO A 329 -3.56 -5.92 -18.49
CA PRO A 329 -4.56 -6.96 -18.33
C PRO A 329 -5.59 -7.00 -19.46
#